data_78dd9c3cf3ed75bf0d1d10fbeec44902
#
_entry.id   78dd9c3cf3ed75bf0d1d10fbeec44902
#
_cell.length_a   1.000
_cell.length_b   1.000
_cell.length_c   1.000
_cell.angle_alpha   90.00
_cell.angle_beta   90.00
_cell.angle_gamma   90.00
#
_symmetry.space_group_name_H-M   'P 1'
#
loop_
_entity.id
_entity.type
_entity.pdbx_description
1 polymer ?
#
loop_
_entity_poly.entity_id
_entity_poly.type
_entity_poly.pdbx_seq_one_letter_code
_entity_poly.pdbx_strand_id
1 'polypeptide(L)'
;MKRYEKFVLEAEKGITFEVSEGTSEELIIRALNIATANVYSTNYVNPPIPEGYKHVCGEWNNGFVIERCSDGSQFVWIPVGSLDSNGTLDGEHFSEKFGRRNYMNNEFSDDEFNEALNDELLEQLESVKKYGGFYISRYNISKSSEGKPQLVKGIMPWVNINFDDAKKVASTIEDNEAVKSHLTFGAEYDSVLEWFIKTEVKTLTEIVEDSTEWGNHWNTENSPKKVVETGSREEWCANNIYDFAGNVDEWTQEQNESSRRVIRGGNYNNFGYVFPVAYRYYDFPDCNSILTGFRATL
;
A
#
# COMPACT_ATOMS: atom_id res chain seq x y z
N MET A 1 -10.81 38.80 -22.43
CA MET A 1 -10.45 38.15 -21.18
C MET A 1 -11.04 38.95 -20.02
N LYS A 2 -11.96 38.40 -19.25
CA LYS A 2 -12.50 39.06 -18.06
C LYS A 2 -11.54 38.81 -16.89
N ARG A 3 -11.05 39.87 -16.25
CA ARG A 3 -10.33 39.80 -14.98
C ARG A 3 -11.32 39.87 -13.84
N TYR A 4 -11.13 39.01 -12.84
CA TYR A 4 -11.91 39.04 -11.59
C TYR A 4 -10.98 39.60 -10.50
N GLU A 5 -11.45 40.58 -9.74
CA GLU A 5 -10.68 41.17 -8.63
C GLU A 5 -10.81 40.33 -7.34
N LYS A 6 -11.91 39.63 -7.17
CA LYS A 6 -12.15 38.70 -6.07
C LYS A 6 -13.22 37.70 -6.45
N PHE A 7 -13.03 36.46 -6.08
CA PHE A 7 -14.01 35.41 -6.30
C PHE A 7 -14.12 34.52 -5.06
N VAL A 8 -15.33 34.27 -4.61
CA VAL A 8 -15.61 33.40 -3.46
C VAL A 8 -16.37 32.16 -3.96
N LEU A 9 -15.83 31.01 -3.75
CA LEU A 9 -16.50 29.72 -4.01
C LEU A 9 -17.01 29.17 -2.69
N GLU A 10 -18.31 29.04 -2.56
CA GLU A 10 -18.94 28.29 -1.46
C GLU A 10 -19.20 26.85 -1.91
N ALA A 11 -18.61 25.89 -1.26
CA ALA A 11 -18.92 24.48 -1.44
C ALA A 11 -20.08 24.07 -0.51
N GLU A 12 -20.88 23.10 -0.91
CA GLU A 12 -22.09 22.63 -0.21
C GLU A 12 -21.91 22.25 1.28
N LYS A 13 -20.69 22.25 1.83
CA LYS A 13 -20.39 21.92 3.23
C LYS A 13 -19.70 23.06 4.00
N GLY A 14 -19.88 24.32 3.60
CA GLY A 14 -19.39 25.46 4.36
C GLY A 14 -17.90 25.73 4.26
N ILE A 15 -17.23 25.22 3.24
CA ILE A 15 -15.83 25.55 2.93
C ILE A 15 -15.84 26.74 1.97
N THR A 16 -15.25 27.86 2.39
CA THR A 16 -15.14 29.08 1.59
C THR A 16 -13.73 29.22 1.04
N PHE A 17 -13.62 29.39 -0.29
CA PHE A 17 -12.33 29.66 -0.94
C PHE A 17 -12.32 31.12 -1.42
N GLU A 18 -11.32 31.88 -1.03
CA GLU A 18 -11.04 33.20 -1.58
C GLU A 18 -9.97 33.11 -2.66
N VAL A 19 -10.25 33.60 -3.85
CA VAL A 19 -9.28 33.73 -4.93
C VAL A 19 -9.15 35.20 -5.26
N SER A 20 -7.97 35.77 -4.99
CA SER A 20 -7.69 37.21 -5.17
C SER A 20 -6.85 37.47 -6.38
N GLU A 21 -7.22 37.40 -7.54
CA GLU A 21 -6.56 37.69 -8.85
C GLU A 21 -6.31 36.44 -9.69
N GLY A 22 -6.72 36.46 -10.94
CA GLY A 22 -6.45 35.43 -11.92
C GLY A 22 -7.29 35.57 -13.20
N THR A 23 -6.95 34.76 -14.19
CA THR A 23 -7.80 34.58 -15.39
C THR A 23 -8.83 33.48 -15.15
N SER A 24 -9.90 33.46 -15.95
CA SER A 24 -10.96 32.43 -15.83
C SER A 24 -10.41 30.98 -15.97
N GLU A 25 -9.35 30.79 -16.73
CA GLU A 25 -8.69 29.49 -16.93
C GLU A 25 -7.88 29.07 -15.70
N GLU A 26 -7.15 29.98 -15.06
CA GLU A 26 -6.45 29.71 -13.80
C GLU A 26 -7.42 29.39 -12.66
N LEU A 27 -8.56 30.05 -12.63
CA LEU A 27 -9.63 29.77 -11.66
C LEU A 27 -10.24 28.37 -11.83
N ILE A 28 -10.46 27.94 -13.08
CA ILE A 28 -10.96 26.59 -13.38
C ILE A 28 -9.92 25.53 -13.01
N ILE A 29 -8.65 25.74 -13.32
CA ILE A 29 -7.57 24.79 -12.98
C ILE A 29 -7.38 24.71 -11.46
N ARG A 30 -7.38 25.84 -10.75
CA ARG A 30 -7.29 25.86 -9.28
C ARG A 30 -8.52 25.25 -8.61
N ALA A 31 -9.71 25.54 -9.10
CA ALA A 31 -10.94 24.93 -8.61
C ALA A 31 -10.98 23.41 -8.89
N LEU A 32 -10.52 22.95 -10.04
CA LEU A 32 -10.37 21.52 -10.36
C LEU A 32 -9.31 20.84 -9.48
N ASN A 33 -8.16 21.47 -9.28
CA ASN A 33 -7.12 20.93 -8.40
C ASN A 33 -7.53 20.94 -6.92
N ILE A 34 -8.30 21.95 -6.49
CA ILE A 34 -8.89 21.98 -5.15
C ILE A 34 -10.03 20.96 -5.05
N ALA A 35 -10.87 20.81 -6.08
CA ALA A 35 -11.93 19.80 -6.09
C ALA A 35 -11.38 18.36 -6.15
N THR A 36 -10.33 18.11 -6.92
CA THR A 36 -9.64 16.81 -6.92
C THR A 36 -8.88 16.55 -5.63
N ALA A 37 -8.23 17.56 -5.05
CA ALA A 37 -7.64 17.46 -3.72
C ALA A 37 -8.69 17.29 -2.61
N ASN A 38 -9.87 17.88 -2.76
CA ASN A 38 -10.93 17.87 -1.75
C ASN A 38 -11.94 16.71 -1.88
N VAL A 39 -12.00 16.02 -3.01
CA VAL A 39 -12.81 14.79 -3.12
C VAL A 39 -12.33 13.73 -2.12
N TYR A 40 -11.07 13.78 -1.71
CA TYR A 40 -10.52 12.93 -0.65
C TYR A 40 -10.53 13.58 0.76
N SER A 41 -10.89 14.86 0.92
CA SER A 41 -10.55 15.61 2.13
C SER A 41 -11.66 15.85 3.14
N THR A 42 -12.92 15.56 2.85
CA THR A 42 -13.98 16.06 3.72
C THR A 42 -14.18 15.30 5.03
N ASN A 43 -13.54 14.13 5.22
CA ASN A 43 -13.64 13.39 6.48
C ASN A 43 -12.32 12.77 7.00
N TYR A 44 -11.19 12.91 6.30
CA TYR A 44 -9.92 12.28 6.68
C TYR A 44 -8.76 13.29 6.73
N VAL A 45 -8.93 14.33 7.53
CA VAL A 45 -7.88 15.36 7.67
C VAL A 45 -6.62 14.80 8.36
N ASN A 46 -6.76 13.75 9.17
CA ASN A 46 -5.63 13.06 9.79
C ASN A 46 -5.94 11.56 9.91
N PRO A 47 -5.11 10.68 9.36
CA PRO A 47 -5.16 9.25 9.64
C PRO A 47 -5.16 8.98 11.15
N PRO A 48 -5.88 7.97 11.64
CA PRO A 48 -5.89 7.65 13.07
C PRO A 48 -4.49 7.20 13.51
N ILE A 49 -3.98 7.79 14.59
CA ILE A 49 -2.70 7.37 15.18
C ILE A 49 -3.01 6.51 16.39
N PRO A 50 -2.72 5.21 16.37
CA PRO A 50 -2.95 4.32 17.50
C PRO A 50 -2.12 4.72 18.72
N GLU A 51 -2.58 4.36 19.92
CA GLU A 51 -1.80 4.51 21.14
C GLU A 51 -0.45 3.76 21.01
N GLY A 52 0.63 4.37 21.46
CA GLY A 52 1.98 3.83 21.33
C GLY A 52 2.69 4.17 20.01
N TYR A 53 2.01 4.89 19.13
CA TYR A 53 2.57 5.40 17.88
C TYR A 53 2.70 6.91 17.86
N LYS A 54 3.55 7.43 16.99
CA LYS A 54 3.68 8.86 16.71
C LYS A 54 3.83 9.07 15.20
N HIS A 55 3.31 10.19 14.68
CA HIS A 55 3.59 10.61 13.31
C HIS A 55 5.05 11.04 13.16
N VAL A 56 5.69 10.68 12.06
CA VAL A 56 7.10 11.00 11.81
C VAL A 56 7.33 11.77 10.52
N CYS A 57 6.58 11.49 9.45
CA CYS A 57 6.69 12.23 8.19
C CYS A 57 5.51 11.95 7.26
N GLY A 58 5.46 12.70 6.15
CA GLY A 58 4.43 12.56 5.12
C GLY A 58 3.10 13.17 5.51
N GLU A 59 2.21 13.27 4.54
CA GLU A 59 0.83 13.74 4.70
C GLU A 59 -0.12 12.61 4.33
N TRP A 60 -1.41 12.76 4.68
CA TRP A 60 -2.41 11.71 4.50
C TRP A 60 -2.49 11.11 3.09
N ASN A 61 -2.19 11.88 2.04
CA ASN A 61 -2.30 11.48 0.64
C ASN A 61 -0.96 11.20 -0.07
N ASN A 62 0.16 11.38 0.62
CA ASN A 62 1.50 11.19 0.05
C ASN A 62 2.43 10.34 0.91
N GLY A 63 1.85 9.49 1.75
CA GLY A 63 2.61 8.58 2.59
C GLY A 63 2.77 9.08 4.03
N PHE A 64 1.66 9.29 4.74
CA PHE A 64 1.65 9.55 6.18
C PHE A 64 2.24 8.37 6.94
N VAL A 65 3.36 8.61 7.63
CA VAL A 65 4.12 7.58 8.34
C VAL A 65 3.94 7.70 9.83
N ILE A 66 3.59 6.59 10.46
CA ILE A 66 3.64 6.43 11.91
C ILE A 66 4.77 5.51 12.33
N GLU A 67 5.32 5.75 13.51
CA GLU A 67 6.40 4.98 14.12
C GLU A 67 5.97 4.47 15.48
N ARG A 68 6.13 3.18 15.72
CA ARG A 68 5.91 2.57 17.03
C ARG A 68 7.00 3.03 18.00
N CYS A 69 6.58 3.62 19.11
CA CYS A 69 7.49 4.24 20.09
C CYS A 69 8.41 3.23 20.78
N SER A 70 8.02 1.96 20.85
CA SER A 70 8.76 0.93 21.58
C SER A 70 10.00 0.41 20.85
N ASP A 71 9.98 0.35 19.50
CA ASP A 71 11.07 -0.27 18.73
C ASP A 71 11.39 0.44 17.41
N GLY A 72 10.69 1.54 17.08
CA GLY A 72 10.91 2.29 15.86
C GLY A 72 10.31 1.67 14.59
N SER A 73 9.52 0.61 14.70
CA SER A 73 8.79 0.02 13.56
C SER A 73 7.86 1.03 12.90
N GLN A 74 7.89 1.13 11.57
CA GLN A 74 7.18 2.16 10.82
C GLN A 74 6.13 1.60 9.87
N PHE A 75 5.01 2.31 9.77
CA PHE A 75 3.89 2.00 8.92
C PHE A 75 3.45 3.22 8.13
N VAL A 76 2.87 3.00 6.95
CA VAL A 76 2.39 4.04 6.03
C VAL A 76 0.89 3.91 5.89
N TRP A 77 0.17 5.05 5.99
CA TRP A 77 -1.26 5.10 5.77
C TRP A 77 -1.62 4.96 4.29
N ILE A 78 -2.54 4.07 4.00
CA ILE A 78 -3.13 3.85 2.70
C ILE A 78 -4.58 4.31 2.72
N PRO A 79 -4.92 5.42 2.08
CA PRO A 79 -6.31 5.84 1.92
C PRO A 79 -7.01 4.93 0.91
N VAL A 80 -8.19 4.41 1.26
CA VAL A 80 -8.95 3.47 0.44
C VAL A 80 -10.25 4.10 -0.01
N GLY A 81 -10.43 4.16 -1.34
CA GLY A 81 -11.65 4.60 -1.97
C GLY A 81 -12.04 6.05 -1.71
N SER A 82 -13.16 6.45 -2.28
CA SER A 82 -13.91 7.64 -1.91
C SER A 82 -15.11 7.23 -1.08
N LEU A 83 -15.52 8.07 -0.14
CA LEU A 83 -16.79 7.88 0.54
C LEU A 83 -17.93 8.37 -0.34
N ASP A 84 -19.00 7.59 -0.41
CA ASP A 84 -20.24 8.06 -0.97
C ASP A 84 -20.90 9.13 -0.07
N SER A 85 -22.03 9.70 -0.49
CA SER A 85 -22.79 10.70 0.27
C SER A 85 -23.27 10.21 1.65
N ASN A 86 -23.27 8.91 1.90
CA ASN A 86 -23.69 8.29 3.15
C ASN A 86 -22.50 7.96 4.06
N GLY A 87 -21.26 8.24 3.62
CA GLY A 87 -20.04 7.88 4.34
C GLY A 87 -19.63 6.42 4.16
N THR A 88 -20.16 5.75 3.14
CA THR A 88 -19.79 4.39 2.77
C THR A 88 -18.69 4.44 1.71
N LEU A 89 -17.66 3.63 1.83
CA LEU A 89 -16.65 3.50 0.79
C LEU A 89 -17.31 3.03 -0.51
N ASP A 90 -16.90 3.60 -1.65
CA ASP A 90 -17.46 3.28 -2.97
C ASP A 90 -17.21 1.82 -3.39
N GLY A 91 -16.43 1.08 -2.63
CA GLY A 91 -16.26 -0.36 -2.72
C GLY A 91 -15.40 -0.83 -3.89
N GLU A 92 -14.81 0.07 -4.66
CA GLU A 92 -13.96 -0.38 -5.76
C GLU A 92 -12.78 -1.22 -5.29
N HIS A 93 -12.23 -0.95 -4.10
CA HIS A 93 -11.08 -1.65 -3.54
C HIS A 93 -11.46 -2.76 -2.58
N PHE A 94 -12.56 -2.58 -1.83
CA PHE A 94 -13.12 -3.56 -0.92
C PHE A 94 -14.55 -3.88 -1.33
N SER A 95 -14.75 -4.28 -2.59
CA SER A 95 -16.01 -4.81 -3.12
C SER A 95 -16.35 -6.18 -2.50
N GLU A 96 -17.46 -6.79 -2.91
CA GLU A 96 -17.78 -8.18 -2.57
C GLU A 96 -16.66 -9.17 -2.93
N LYS A 97 -15.79 -8.80 -3.89
CA LYS A 97 -14.54 -9.50 -4.25
C LYS A 97 -13.31 -8.89 -3.56
N PHE A 98 -13.51 -8.12 -2.50
CA PHE A 98 -12.46 -7.41 -1.73
C PHE A 98 -11.61 -6.44 -2.53
N GLY A 99 -12.20 -5.81 -3.54
CA GLY A 99 -11.58 -4.77 -4.33
C GLY A 99 -10.34 -5.19 -5.09
N ARG A 100 -10.08 -6.49 -5.19
CA ARG A 100 -8.98 -6.95 -5.99
C ARG A 100 -9.17 -6.51 -7.43
N ARG A 101 -8.18 -5.80 -7.94
CA ARG A 101 -8.09 -5.50 -9.36
C ARG A 101 -7.06 -6.40 -10.00
N ASN A 102 -7.43 -7.03 -11.09
CA ASN A 102 -6.45 -7.68 -11.94
C ASN A 102 -5.82 -6.63 -12.84
N TYR A 103 -4.77 -5.97 -12.35
CA TYR A 103 -3.99 -5.02 -13.13
C TYR A 103 -3.22 -5.69 -14.26
N MET A 104 -2.98 -6.98 -14.14
CA MET A 104 -2.33 -7.77 -15.18
C MET A 104 -3.33 -8.67 -15.87
N ASN A 105 -3.31 -8.63 -17.18
CA ASN A 105 -3.89 -9.67 -18.01
C ASN A 105 -2.96 -10.88 -18.00
N ASN A 106 -2.80 -11.50 -16.84
CA ASN A 106 -2.06 -12.75 -16.70
C ASN A 106 -2.97 -13.93 -17.07
N GLU A 107 -2.39 -15.14 -17.12
CA GLU A 107 -3.07 -16.37 -17.53
C GLU A 107 -4.28 -16.75 -16.66
N PHE A 108 -4.44 -16.08 -15.51
CA PHE A 108 -5.42 -16.39 -14.49
C PHE A 108 -6.53 -15.34 -14.48
N SER A 109 -7.77 -15.80 -14.43
CA SER A 109 -8.93 -14.93 -14.20
C SER A 109 -8.96 -14.45 -12.74
N ASP A 110 -9.69 -13.36 -12.47
CA ASP A 110 -9.90 -12.88 -11.11
C ASP A 110 -10.55 -13.93 -10.20
N ASP A 111 -11.26 -14.91 -10.79
CA ASP A 111 -11.92 -15.99 -10.05
C ASP A 111 -10.93 -17.06 -9.56
N GLU A 112 -9.71 -17.11 -10.14
CA GLU A 112 -8.67 -18.07 -9.75
C GLU A 112 -7.83 -17.59 -8.55
N PHE A 113 -7.84 -16.28 -8.28
CA PHE A 113 -7.17 -15.69 -7.14
C PHE A 113 -8.19 -15.19 -6.13
N ASN A 114 -8.38 -15.94 -5.07
CA ASN A 114 -9.35 -15.63 -4.02
C ASN A 114 -8.69 -15.33 -2.70
N GLU A 115 -9.33 -14.46 -1.92
CA GLU A 115 -9.11 -14.38 -0.48
C GLU A 115 -10.25 -15.12 0.21
N ALA A 116 -9.89 -16.08 1.07
CA ALA A 116 -10.92 -16.74 1.85
C ALA A 116 -11.58 -15.70 2.75
N LEU A 117 -12.89 -15.57 2.64
CA LEU A 117 -13.69 -14.79 3.57
C LEU A 117 -13.54 -15.42 4.95
N ASN A 118 -12.87 -14.75 5.86
CA ASN A 118 -12.63 -15.16 7.23
C ASN A 118 -12.86 -13.98 8.18
N ASP A 119 -12.90 -14.26 9.47
CA ASP A 119 -13.17 -13.21 10.47
C ASP A 119 -12.14 -12.08 10.44
N GLU A 120 -10.86 -12.40 10.19
CA GLU A 120 -9.77 -11.41 10.10
C GLU A 120 -9.99 -10.42 8.95
N LEU A 121 -10.39 -10.90 7.76
CA LEU A 121 -10.70 -10.05 6.62
C LEU A 121 -11.99 -9.25 6.85
N LEU A 122 -13.00 -9.83 7.48
CA LEU A 122 -14.22 -9.10 7.86
C LEU A 122 -13.93 -7.99 8.88
N GLU A 123 -13.10 -8.24 9.88
CA GLU A 123 -12.64 -7.21 10.83
C GLU A 123 -11.90 -6.08 10.11
N GLN A 124 -11.03 -6.41 9.14
CA GLN A 124 -10.32 -5.41 8.35
C GLN A 124 -11.27 -4.59 7.47
N LEU A 125 -12.25 -5.21 6.83
CA LEU A 125 -13.28 -4.51 6.07
C LEU A 125 -14.02 -3.48 6.92
N GLU A 126 -14.44 -3.85 8.13
CA GLU A 126 -15.13 -2.92 9.05
C GLU A 126 -14.17 -1.80 9.52
N SER A 127 -12.90 -2.10 9.75
CA SER A 127 -11.87 -1.11 10.07
C SER A 127 -11.69 -0.10 8.95
N VAL A 128 -11.53 -0.58 7.71
CA VAL A 128 -11.38 0.29 6.53
C VAL A 128 -12.61 1.16 6.30
N LYS A 129 -13.81 0.61 6.44
CA LYS A 129 -15.06 1.39 6.37
C LYS A 129 -15.12 2.49 7.43
N LYS A 130 -14.66 2.18 8.64
CA LYS A 130 -14.68 3.11 9.77
C LYS A 130 -13.67 4.23 9.63
N TYR A 131 -12.46 3.91 9.19
CA TYR A 131 -11.33 4.83 9.21
C TYR A 131 -10.97 5.37 7.81
N GLY A 132 -11.44 4.76 6.73
CA GLY A 132 -11.18 5.15 5.34
C GLY A 132 -9.84 4.71 4.80
N GLY A 133 -9.21 3.74 5.44
CA GLY A 133 -7.92 3.22 5.03
C GLY A 133 -7.33 2.29 6.07
N PHE A 134 -6.09 1.92 5.86
CA PHE A 134 -5.32 1.03 6.72
C PHE A 134 -3.83 1.44 6.72
N TYR A 135 -3.06 0.85 7.61
CA TYR A 135 -1.61 1.03 7.63
C TYR A 135 -0.90 -0.21 7.10
N ILE A 136 0.03 -0.03 6.18
CA ILE A 136 0.93 -1.11 5.73
C ILE A 136 2.36 -0.83 6.21
N SER A 137 3.14 -1.87 6.46
CA SER A 137 4.52 -1.73 6.85
C SER A 137 5.34 -0.95 5.80
N ARG A 138 6.09 0.07 6.26
CA ARG A 138 6.95 0.90 5.41
C ARG A 138 8.05 0.11 4.73
N TYR A 139 8.54 -0.90 5.41
CA TYR A 139 9.63 -1.80 5.00
C TYR A 139 9.17 -3.25 5.07
N ASN A 140 9.84 -4.14 4.33
CA ASN A 140 9.65 -5.58 4.56
C ASN A 140 9.90 -5.92 6.03
N ILE A 141 9.20 -6.90 6.55
CA ILE A 141 9.47 -7.40 7.90
C ILE A 141 10.88 -7.96 7.96
N SER A 142 11.61 -7.56 8.98
CA SER A 142 12.96 -8.00 9.29
C SER A 142 12.96 -8.71 10.64
N LYS A 143 14.04 -9.45 10.93
CA LYS A 143 14.22 -10.12 12.20
C LYS A 143 15.23 -9.38 13.07
N SER A 144 14.83 -8.97 14.26
CA SER A 144 15.72 -8.35 15.23
C SER A 144 16.77 -9.33 15.75
N SER A 145 17.80 -8.84 16.45
CA SER A 145 18.80 -9.68 17.12
C SER A 145 18.19 -10.61 18.19
N GLU A 146 17.02 -10.24 18.71
CA GLU A 146 16.27 -11.05 19.67
C GLU A 146 15.33 -12.06 19.02
N GLY A 147 15.28 -12.08 17.67
CA GLY A 147 14.40 -12.96 16.91
C GLY A 147 12.98 -12.45 16.75
N LYS A 148 12.67 -11.22 17.14
CA LYS A 148 11.34 -10.60 17.03
C LYS A 148 11.19 -9.88 15.68
N PRO A 149 9.94 -9.76 15.16
CA PRO A 149 9.69 -8.96 13.97
C PRO A 149 9.92 -7.47 14.23
N GLN A 150 10.48 -6.78 13.25
CA GLN A 150 10.67 -5.34 13.25
C GLN A 150 10.55 -4.78 11.82
N LEU A 151 10.16 -3.51 11.70
CA LEU A 151 9.89 -2.84 10.42
C LEU A 151 10.68 -1.53 10.37
N VAL A 152 12.01 -1.68 10.28
CA VAL A 152 12.95 -0.56 10.31
C VAL A 152 13.87 -0.58 9.11
N LYS A 153 14.37 0.60 8.72
CA LYS A 153 15.31 0.77 7.60
C LYS A 153 16.66 0.11 7.88
N GLY A 154 17.28 -0.43 6.84
CA GLY A 154 18.68 -0.86 6.89
C GLY A 154 18.90 -2.24 7.49
N ILE A 155 17.88 -3.09 7.52
CA ILE A 155 17.99 -4.48 7.97
C ILE A 155 17.55 -5.42 6.86
N MET A 156 18.16 -6.59 6.78
CA MET A 156 17.80 -7.61 5.78
C MET A 156 16.37 -8.08 5.97
N PRO A 157 15.57 -8.20 4.89
CA PRO A 157 14.25 -8.80 4.96
C PRO A 157 14.29 -10.19 5.61
N TRP A 158 13.23 -10.52 6.34
CA TRP A 158 13.07 -11.86 6.89
C TRP A 158 12.59 -12.78 5.78
N VAL A 159 13.51 -13.52 5.20
CA VAL A 159 13.30 -14.54 4.17
C VAL A 159 13.47 -15.93 4.75
N ASN A 160 13.32 -16.96 3.93
CA ASN A 160 13.38 -18.35 4.40
C ASN A 160 12.27 -18.67 5.41
N ILE A 161 11.09 -18.18 5.14
CA ILE A 161 9.90 -18.32 5.97
C ILE A 161 8.75 -18.82 5.09
N ASN A 162 8.03 -19.84 5.53
CA ASN A 162 6.84 -20.33 4.86
C ASN A 162 5.63 -19.45 5.15
N PHE A 163 4.54 -19.64 4.41
CA PHE A 163 3.33 -18.84 4.51
C PHE A 163 2.72 -18.84 5.93
N ASP A 164 2.57 -20.02 6.55
CA ASP A 164 1.93 -20.13 7.86
C ASP A 164 2.74 -19.45 8.96
N ASP A 165 4.07 -19.58 8.91
CA ASP A 165 4.95 -18.90 9.83
C ASP A 165 4.96 -17.37 9.58
N ALA A 166 4.96 -16.94 8.31
CA ALA A 166 4.87 -15.51 7.96
C ALA A 166 3.56 -14.90 8.46
N LYS A 167 2.42 -15.59 8.25
CA LYS A 167 1.12 -15.17 8.77
C LYS A 167 1.12 -15.06 10.29
N LYS A 168 1.66 -16.07 10.98
CA LYS A 168 1.78 -16.07 12.44
C LYS A 168 2.69 -14.94 12.93
N VAL A 169 3.84 -14.70 12.30
CA VAL A 169 4.75 -13.61 12.68
C VAL A 169 4.08 -12.26 12.47
N ALA A 170 3.42 -12.04 11.32
CA ALA A 170 2.73 -10.79 11.04
C ALA A 170 1.65 -10.47 12.09
N SER A 171 0.89 -11.46 12.56
CA SER A 171 -0.14 -11.26 13.60
C SER A 171 0.43 -10.98 15.00
N THR A 172 1.72 -11.16 15.24
CA THR A 172 2.35 -10.87 16.54
C THR A 172 2.95 -9.47 16.67
N ILE A 173 2.89 -8.66 15.61
CA ILE A 173 3.44 -7.29 15.65
C ILE A 173 2.57 -6.40 16.54
N GLU A 174 1.24 -6.48 16.37
CA GLU A 174 0.25 -5.87 17.22
C GLU A 174 -0.93 -6.83 17.45
N ASP A 175 -1.26 -7.05 18.70
CA ASP A 175 -2.41 -7.88 19.09
C ASP A 175 -3.03 -7.30 20.38
N ASN A 176 -3.77 -6.22 20.23
CA ASN A 176 -4.49 -5.60 21.31
C ASN A 176 -5.92 -5.18 20.88
N GLU A 177 -6.76 -4.74 21.81
CA GLU A 177 -8.16 -4.40 21.50
C GLU A 177 -8.30 -3.23 20.49
N ALA A 178 -7.31 -2.36 20.41
CA ALA A 178 -7.36 -1.16 19.58
C ALA A 178 -6.68 -1.36 18.20
N VAL A 179 -5.68 -2.22 18.13
CA VAL A 179 -4.86 -2.45 16.92
C VAL A 179 -4.52 -3.92 16.81
N LYS A 180 -4.78 -4.48 15.65
CA LYS A 180 -4.37 -5.84 15.26
C LYS A 180 -3.55 -5.77 14.00
N SER A 181 -2.51 -6.58 13.92
CA SER A 181 -1.73 -6.75 12.70
C SER A 181 -1.99 -8.10 12.06
N HIS A 182 -1.84 -8.15 10.77
CA HIS A 182 -1.98 -9.38 9.99
C HIS A 182 -1.04 -9.39 8.77
N LEU A 183 -0.89 -10.55 8.14
CA LEU A 183 -0.23 -10.67 6.85
C LEU A 183 -1.09 -9.95 5.80
N THR A 184 -0.47 -9.14 4.96
CA THR A 184 -1.18 -8.33 3.94
C THR A 184 -2.11 -9.18 3.08
N PHE A 185 -3.37 -8.73 2.93
CA PHE A 185 -4.33 -9.30 1.98
C PHE A 185 -4.04 -8.84 0.55
N GLY A 186 -4.48 -9.61 -0.45
CA GLY A 186 -4.38 -9.20 -1.84
C GLY A 186 -5.16 -7.91 -2.15
N ALA A 187 -6.31 -7.71 -1.52
CA ALA A 187 -7.10 -6.48 -1.62
C ALA A 187 -6.33 -5.24 -1.10
N GLU A 188 -5.58 -5.40 -0.01
CA GLU A 188 -4.74 -4.34 0.54
C GLU A 188 -3.55 -4.05 -0.39
N TYR A 189 -2.92 -5.11 -0.91
CA TYR A 189 -1.82 -4.95 -1.87
C TYR A 189 -2.28 -4.20 -3.12
N ASP A 190 -3.42 -4.56 -3.70
CA ASP A 190 -4.00 -3.90 -4.87
C ASP A 190 -4.44 -2.46 -4.56
N SER A 191 -4.91 -2.19 -3.34
CA SER A 191 -5.22 -0.82 -2.88
C SER A 191 -3.99 0.08 -2.83
N VAL A 192 -2.84 -0.45 -2.43
CA VAL A 192 -1.55 0.28 -2.48
C VAL A 192 -1.19 0.62 -3.93
N LEU A 193 -1.31 -0.35 -4.85
CA LEU A 193 -1.01 -0.11 -6.28
C LEU A 193 -1.92 0.96 -6.87
N GLU A 194 -3.21 0.91 -6.57
CA GLU A 194 -4.15 1.92 -7.04
C GLU A 194 -3.84 3.30 -6.45
N TRP A 195 -3.50 3.35 -5.17
CA TRP A 195 -3.10 4.60 -4.55
C TRP A 195 -1.84 5.19 -5.21
N PHE A 196 -0.86 4.38 -5.57
CA PHE A 196 0.30 4.84 -6.34
C PHE A 196 -0.09 5.46 -7.68
N ILE A 197 -1.05 4.85 -8.39
CA ILE A 197 -1.57 5.40 -9.65
C ILE A 197 -2.34 6.71 -9.42
N LYS A 198 -3.23 6.75 -8.44
CA LYS A 198 -4.06 7.93 -8.12
C LYS A 198 -3.24 9.13 -7.65
N THR A 199 -2.13 8.90 -6.98
CA THR A 199 -1.20 9.96 -6.55
C THR A 199 -0.15 10.28 -7.60
N GLU A 200 -0.20 9.63 -8.76
CA GLU A 200 0.73 9.81 -9.87
C GLU A 200 2.21 9.55 -9.49
N VAL A 201 2.47 8.91 -8.35
CA VAL A 201 3.83 8.53 -7.94
C VAL A 201 4.37 7.38 -8.79
N LYS A 202 3.46 6.55 -9.31
CA LYS A 202 3.73 5.50 -10.30
C LYS A 202 2.66 5.50 -11.38
N THR A 203 3.09 5.27 -12.61
CA THR A 203 2.20 5.08 -13.75
C THR A 203 1.66 3.65 -13.81
N LEU A 204 0.54 3.46 -14.51
CA LEU A 204 0.00 2.13 -14.77
C LEU A 204 1.03 1.21 -15.44
N THR A 205 1.81 1.72 -16.40
CA THR A 205 2.87 0.96 -17.09
C THR A 205 3.95 0.49 -16.12
N GLU A 206 4.44 1.35 -15.22
CA GLU A 206 5.42 0.96 -14.19
C GLU A 206 4.89 -0.12 -13.24
N ILE A 207 3.58 -0.19 -13.07
CA ILE A 207 2.95 -1.17 -12.18
C ILE A 207 2.67 -2.50 -12.89
N VAL A 208 2.15 -2.47 -14.13
CA VAL A 208 1.66 -3.69 -14.80
C VAL A 208 2.59 -4.25 -15.87
N GLU A 209 3.49 -3.41 -16.43
CA GLU A 209 4.33 -3.82 -17.56
C GLU A 209 5.81 -3.90 -17.19
N ASP A 210 6.35 -2.92 -16.48
CA ASP A 210 7.78 -2.89 -16.14
C ASP A 210 8.08 -2.11 -14.88
N SER A 211 8.41 -2.79 -13.81
CA SER A 211 8.81 -2.21 -12.51
C SER A 211 10.33 -2.07 -12.34
N THR A 212 11.12 -2.28 -13.40
CA THR A 212 12.58 -2.31 -13.35
C THR A 212 13.20 -1.08 -12.71
N GLU A 213 12.68 0.11 -13.03
CA GLU A 213 13.32 1.38 -12.64
C GLU A 213 13.17 1.72 -11.15
N TRP A 214 12.22 1.10 -10.45
CA TRP A 214 11.91 1.44 -9.06
C TRP A 214 11.92 0.26 -8.09
N GLY A 215 12.56 -0.83 -8.48
CA GLY A 215 12.72 -2.03 -7.66
C GLY A 215 14.10 -2.67 -7.82
N ASN A 216 14.50 -3.47 -6.86
CA ASN A 216 15.69 -4.31 -6.97
C ASN A 216 15.36 -5.56 -7.79
N HIS A 217 15.42 -5.43 -9.10
CA HIS A 217 15.28 -6.52 -10.06
C HIS A 217 16.62 -6.89 -10.70
N TRP A 218 16.68 -8.03 -11.38
CA TRP A 218 17.91 -8.47 -12.06
C TRP A 218 18.43 -7.48 -13.09
N ASN A 219 17.51 -6.84 -13.82
CA ASN A 219 17.80 -5.89 -14.90
C ASN A 219 17.78 -4.41 -14.47
N THR A 220 17.53 -4.10 -13.20
CA THR A 220 17.65 -2.73 -12.68
C THR A 220 19.07 -2.21 -12.84
N GLU A 221 19.22 -0.96 -13.26
CA GLU A 221 20.53 -0.35 -13.40
C GLU A 221 21.28 -0.35 -12.06
N ASN A 222 22.52 -0.80 -12.09
CA ASN A 222 23.35 -0.97 -10.88
C ASN A 222 22.74 -1.89 -9.82
N SER A 223 21.87 -2.83 -10.22
CA SER A 223 21.33 -3.83 -9.30
C SER A 223 22.45 -4.64 -8.64
N PRO A 224 22.40 -4.83 -7.33
CA PRO A 224 23.36 -5.68 -6.61
C PRO A 224 23.18 -7.17 -6.92
N LYS A 225 22.11 -7.57 -7.62
CA LYS A 225 21.76 -8.95 -8.00
C LYS A 225 21.75 -9.91 -6.82
N LYS A 226 21.30 -9.42 -5.72
CA LYS A 226 21.11 -10.14 -4.46
C LYS A 226 20.09 -9.41 -3.61
N VAL A 227 19.55 -10.08 -2.61
CA VAL A 227 18.76 -9.42 -1.59
C VAL A 227 19.62 -8.38 -0.86
N VAL A 228 19.02 -7.23 -0.57
CA VAL A 228 19.67 -6.15 0.18
C VAL A 228 18.80 -5.72 1.35
N GLU A 229 19.40 -4.94 2.23
CA GLU A 229 18.72 -4.31 3.36
C GLU A 229 17.54 -3.47 2.87
N THR A 230 16.39 -3.60 3.54
CA THR A 230 15.19 -2.85 3.18
C THR A 230 15.40 -1.34 3.35
N GLY A 231 14.85 -0.56 2.43
CA GLY A 231 15.04 0.89 2.39
C GLY A 231 16.45 1.35 2.02
N SER A 232 17.26 0.50 1.39
CA SER A 232 18.65 0.83 1.04
C SER A 232 18.79 1.89 -0.05
N ARG A 233 17.76 2.09 -0.88
CA ARG A 233 17.75 3.07 -1.96
C ARG A 233 16.46 3.89 -2.00
N GLU A 234 16.60 5.20 -2.13
CA GLU A 234 15.45 6.11 -2.20
C GLU A 234 14.67 5.96 -3.53
N GLU A 235 15.33 5.59 -4.62
CA GLU A 235 14.69 5.32 -5.91
C GLU A 235 13.76 4.10 -5.89
N TRP A 236 13.86 3.23 -4.88
CA TRP A 236 12.98 2.08 -4.68
C TRP A 236 11.83 2.38 -3.71
N CYS A 237 11.51 3.66 -3.57
CA CYS A 237 10.45 4.17 -2.71
C CYS A 237 9.30 4.75 -3.53
N ALA A 238 8.08 4.47 -3.13
CA ALA A 238 6.87 5.12 -3.62
C ALA A 238 5.99 5.51 -2.43
N ASN A 239 5.62 6.79 -2.31
CA ASN A 239 4.81 7.32 -1.19
C ASN A 239 5.27 6.81 0.19
N ASN A 240 6.56 6.85 0.45
CA ASN A 240 7.18 6.37 1.69
C ASN A 240 7.15 4.84 1.92
N ILE A 241 6.69 4.03 0.98
CA ILE A 241 6.82 2.57 1.03
C ILE A 241 8.06 2.17 0.22
N TYR A 242 8.94 1.41 0.83
CA TYR A 242 10.19 0.93 0.22
C TYR A 242 10.07 -0.52 -0.23
N ASP A 243 10.81 -0.85 -1.30
CA ASP A 243 10.97 -2.21 -1.82
C ASP A 243 9.61 -2.92 -2.09
N PHE A 244 8.58 -2.16 -2.49
CA PHE A 244 7.29 -2.73 -2.86
C PHE A 244 7.37 -3.45 -4.21
N ALA A 245 8.33 -3.04 -5.06
CA ALA A 245 8.74 -3.75 -6.24
C ALA A 245 10.16 -4.31 -6.05
N GLY A 246 10.37 -5.57 -6.41
CA GLY A 246 11.67 -6.23 -6.37
C GLY A 246 12.16 -6.54 -4.94
N ASN A 247 13.45 -6.75 -4.81
CA ASN A 247 14.18 -7.21 -3.63
C ASN A 247 13.77 -8.61 -3.17
N VAL A 248 12.58 -8.80 -2.63
CA VAL A 248 11.99 -10.11 -2.28
C VAL A 248 10.52 -10.16 -2.68
N ASP A 249 10.05 -11.30 -3.17
CA ASP A 249 8.62 -11.56 -3.27
C ASP A 249 7.98 -11.47 -1.88
N GLU A 250 6.71 -11.12 -1.82
CA GLU A 250 5.98 -10.96 -0.57
C GLU A 250 4.79 -11.90 -0.50
N TRP A 251 4.74 -12.76 0.53
CA TRP A 251 3.55 -13.54 0.84
C TRP A 251 2.35 -12.64 1.05
N THR A 252 1.22 -13.00 0.44
CA THR A 252 -0.09 -12.41 0.73
C THR A 252 -1.08 -13.47 1.17
N GLN A 253 -2.19 -13.06 1.80
CA GLN A 253 -3.24 -14.02 2.18
C GLN A 253 -4.09 -14.50 0.99
N GLU A 254 -3.86 -13.94 -0.19
CA GLU A 254 -4.47 -14.37 -1.44
C GLU A 254 -4.06 -15.80 -1.79
N GLN A 255 -4.97 -16.54 -2.38
CA GLN A 255 -4.70 -17.92 -2.79
C GLN A 255 -5.06 -18.16 -4.25
N ASN A 256 -4.29 -19.01 -4.90
CA ASN A 256 -4.62 -19.60 -6.19
C ASN A 256 -5.00 -21.05 -5.94
N GLU A 257 -6.24 -21.43 -6.31
CA GLU A 257 -6.79 -22.73 -5.98
C GLU A 257 -6.62 -23.08 -4.47
N SER A 258 -7.00 -24.25 -4.03
CA SER A 258 -7.03 -24.59 -2.61
C SER A 258 -5.66 -24.83 -1.95
N SER A 259 -4.56 -24.89 -2.72
CA SER A 259 -3.28 -25.40 -2.23
C SER A 259 -2.09 -24.44 -2.35
N ARG A 260 -2.22 -23.30 -3.06
CA ARG A 260 -1.12 -22.38 -3.28
C ARG A 260 -1.44 -20.98 -2.79
N ARG A 261 -0.44 -20.28 -2.31
CA ARG A 261 -0.52 -18.89 -1.83
C ARG A 261 0.15 -17.95 -2.79
N VAL A 262 -0.44 -16.77 -2.96
CA VAL A 262 0.07 -15.76 -3.87
C VAL A 262 1.21 -15.00 -3.24
N ILE A 263 2.25 -14.79 -4.02
CA ILE A 263 3.37 -13.91 -3.73
C ILE A 263 3.42 -12.77 -4.74
N ARG A 264 3.78 -11.58 -4.29
CA ARG A 264 3.69 -10.34 -5.04
C ARG A 264 5.03 -9.59 -5.01
N GLY A 265 5.15 -8.58 -5.88
CA GLY A 265 6.29 -7.64 -5.89
C GLY A 265 7.43 -8.00 -6.81
N GLY A 266 7.65 -9.27 -7.08
CA GLY A 266 8.86 -9.76 -7.72
C GLY A 266 10.08 -9.69 -6.81
N ASN A 267 11.19 -10.24 -7.23
CA ASN A 267 12.41 -10.30 -6.41
C ASN A 267 13.66 -9.93 -7.21
N TYR A 268 14.81 -9.79 -6.53
CA TYR A 268 16.08 -9.39 -7.14
C TYR A 268 16.57 -10.31 -8.26
N ASN A 269 16.06 -11.52 -8.37
CA ASN A 269 16.44 -12.51 -9.38
C ASN A 269 15.49 -12.50 -10.60
N ASN A 270 14.42 -11.71 -10.54
CA ASN A 270 13.45 -11.53 -11.60
C ASN A 270 13.79 -10.31 -12.48
N PHE A 271 13.37 -10.36 -13.75
CA PHE A 271 13.31 -9.17 -14.60
C PHE A 271 12.02 -8.39 -14.29
N GLY A 272 12.11 -7.07 -14.03
CA GLY A 272 10.98 -6.24 -13.64
C GLY A 272 9.86 -6.13 -14.69
N TYR A 273 10.18 -6.39 -15.96
CA TYR A 273 9.19 -6.46 -17.04
C TYR A 273 8.56 -7.85 -17.23
N VAL A 274 9.11 -8.89 -16.61
CA VAL A 274 8.52 -10.25 -16.61
C VAL A 274 7.65 -10.45 -15.38
N PHE A 275 8.11 -9.91 -14.24
CA PHE A 275 7.44 -9.99 -12.97
C PHE A 275 7.30 -8.56 -12.38
N PRO A 276 6.48 -7.70 -13.03
CA PRO A 276 6.22 -6.38 -12.50
C PRO A 276 5.47 -6.47 -11.17
N VAL A 277 5.42 -5.37 -10.42
CA VAL A 277 4.88 -5.34 -9.05
C VAL A 277 3.46 -5.86 -8.94
N ALA A 278 2.63 -5.68 -9.97
CA ALA A 278 1.26 -6.17 -9.98
C ALA A 278 1.14 -7.68 -10.26
N TYR A 279 2.23 -8.32 -10.72
CA TYR A 279 2.18 -9.73 -11.11
C TYR A 279 1.83 -10.61 -9.90
N ARG A 280 0.92 -11.57 -10.10
CA ARG A 280 0.56 -12.60 -9.12
C ARG A 280 1.31 -13.86 -9.45
N TYR A 281 2.35 -14.14 -8.69
CA TYR A 281 3.00 -15.44 -8.70
C TYR A 281 2.50 -16.26 -7.51
N TYR A 282 2.78 -17.54 -7.45
CA TYR A 282 2.30 -18.38 -6.36
C TYR A 282 3.29 -19.49 -6.02
N ASP A 283 3.26 -19.93 -4.78
CA ASP A 283 4.06 -21.05 -4.29
C ASP A 283 3.26 -21.90 -3.30
N PHE A 284 3.79 -23.08 -2.96
CA PHE A 284 3.20 -23.90 -1.92
C PHE A 284 3.37 -23.24 -0.55
N PRO A 285 2.35 -23.34 0.34
CA PRO A 285 2.41 -22.66 1.64
C PRO A 285 3.56 -23.13 2.54
N ASP A 286 4.08 -24.33 2.35
CA ASP A 286 5.21 -24.90 3.07
C ASP A 286 6.59 -24.55 2.46
N CYS A 287 6.61 -23.81 1.33
CA CYS A 287 7.85 -23.42 0.69
C CYS A 287 8.62 -22.41 1.55
N ASN A 288 9.92 -22.68 1.72
CA ASN A 288 10.85 -21.74 2.33
C ASN A 288 11.84 -21.27 1.26
N SER A 289 11.81 -19.98 0.94
CA SER A 289 12.65 -19.42 -0.11
C SER A 289 13.44 -18.22 0.40
N ILE A 290 14.69 -18.12 -0.02
CA ILE A 290 15.52 -16.93 0.19
C ILE A 290 15.06 -15.73 -0.66
N LEU A 291 14.12 -15.97 -1.58
CA LEU A 291 13.57 -14.96 -2.47
C LEU A 291 12.25 -14.38 -1.94
N THR A 292 11.67 -14.98 -0.90
CA THR A 292 10.33 -14.63 -0.41
C THR A 292 10.36 -14.17 1.03
N GLY A 293 9.89 -12.95 1.23
CA GLY A 293 9.63 -12.31 2.52
C GLY A 293 8.15 -11.98 2.68
N PHE A 294 7.82 -10.94 3.45
CA PHE A 294 6.43 -10.55 3.72
C PHE A 294 6.32 -9.16 4.33
N ARG A 295 5.08 -8.61 4.30
CA ARG A 295 4.69 -7.37 4.98
C ARG A 295 3.55 -7.64 5.94
N ALA A 296 3.35 -6.68 6.85
CA ALA A 296 2.18 -6.65 7.74
C ALA A 296 1.34 -5.40 7.50
N THR A 297 0.06 -5.54 7.79
CA THR A 297 -0.95 -4.49 7.78
C THR A 297 -1.56 -4.34 9.18
N LEU A 298 -1.99 -3.09 9.52
CA LEU A 298 -2.73 -2.76 10.75
C LEU A 298 -4.14 -2.32 10.40
#